data_45738c422b8c80d741d70b61f44e85f3
#
_entry.id   45738c422b8c80d741d70b61f44e85f3
#
_cell.length_a   1.000
_cell.length_b   1.000
_cell.length_c   1.000
_cell.angle_alpha   90.00
_cell.angle_beta   90.00
_cell.angle_gamma   90.00
#
_symmetry.space_group_name_H-M   'P 1'
#
loop_
_entity.id
_entity.type
_entity.pdbx_description
1 polymer ?
#
loop_
_entity_poly.entity_id
_entity_poly.type
_entity_poly.pdbx_seq_one_letter_code
_entity_poly.pdbx_strand_id
1 'polypeptide(L)'
;MARKKKKLKLPLYSSKVSAGFPSPADDFIDKTLDLNDLVIKHPQATFFVRVSGNSMINAGIKDGDILVIDKSLEPVEGKIVIANVDGEFVLKRIRKKGGKLYLYPENSDFNPIEIKEGMECEIWGVVTYVIHTIV
;
A
#
# COMPACT_ATOMS: atom_id res chain seq x y z
N MET A 1 -14.58 27.87 -3.82
CA MET A 1 -13.92 28.05 -2.52
C MET A 1 -13.84 26.72 -1.78
N ALA A 2 -12.64 26.29 -1.45
CA ALA A 2 -12.47 25.03 -0.75
C ALA A 2 -13.01 25.10 0.68
N ARG A 3 -13.87 24.17 1.03
CA ARG A 3 -14.39 24.09 2.39
C ARG A 3 -13.34 23.38 3.27
N LYS A 4 -12.95 24.04 4.36
CA LYS A 4 -12.04 23.44 5.34
C LYS A 4 -12.76 22.27 6.01
N LYS A 5 -12.25 21.06 5.82
CA LYS A 5 -12.84 19.86 6.42
C LYS A 5 -12.46 19.77 7.89
N LYS A 6 -13.46 19.42 8.70
CA LYS A 6 -13.26 19.16 10.11
C LYS A 6 -12.47 17.87 10.29
N LYS A 7 -11.43 17.92 11.12
CA LYS A 7 -10.67 16.70 11.46
C LYS A 7 -11.51 15.78 12.33
N LEU A 8 -11.42 14.48 12.04
CA LEU A 8 -12.05 13.45 12.84
C LEU A 8 -10.98 12.75 13.66
N LYS A 9 -10.88 13.12 14.93
CA LYS A 9 -9.90 12.55 15.85
C LYS A 9 -10.58 11.53 16.76
N LEU A 10 -10.08 10.32 16.72
CA LEU A 10 -10.59 9.20 17.54
C LEU A 10 -9.50 8.74 18.51
N PRO A 11 -9.89 8.16 19.66
CA PRO A 11 -8.91 7.69 20.63
C PRO A 11 -8.02 6.59 20.08
N LEU A 12 -6.74 6.70 20.35
CA LEU A 12 -5.76 5.63 20.13
C LEU A 12 -5.21 5.22 21.50
N TYR A 13 -5.44 3.96 21.87
CA TYR A 13 -5.01 3.46 23.17
C TYR A 13 -3.53 3.09 23.14
N SER A 14 -2.84 3.36 24.25
CA SER A 14 -1.41 3.10 24.38
C SER A 14 -1.07 1.62 24.51
N SER A 15 -1.98 0.83 25.06
CA SER A 15 -1.76 -0.59 25.27
C SER A 15 -1.89 -1.36 23.96
N LYS A 16 -0.92 -2.24 23.71
CA LYS A 16 -1.00 -3.18 22.61
C LYS A 16 -1.86 -4.37 23.01
N VAL A 17 -2.74 -4.79 22.11
CA VAL A 17 -3.56 -5.97 22.30
C VAL A 17 -2.84 -7.16 21.71
N SER A 18 -2.66 -8.23 22.51
CA SER A 18 -2.12 -9.48 22.01
C SER A 18 -3.16 -10.20 21.15
N ALA A 19 -2.77 -10.66 19.97
CA ALA A 19 -3.66 -11.41 19.09
C ALA A 19 -4.03 -12.78 19.66
N GLY A 20 -3.16 -13.36 20.52
CA GLY A 20 -3.39 -14.69 21.12
C GLY A 20 -4.21 -14.64 22.39
N PHE A 21 -3.94 -13.70 23.26
CA PHE A 21 -4.64 -13.52 24.54
C PHE A 21 -5.03 -12.07 24.72
N PRO A 22 -6.25 -11.81 25.20
CA PRO A 22 -6.59 -10.46 25.58
C PRO A 22 -5.69 -10.04 26.76
N SER A 23 -4.96 -8.98 26.54
CA SER A 23 -4.22 -8.32 27.60
C SER A 23 -5.19 -7.62 28.53
N PRO A 24 -4.96 -7.62 29.87
CA PRO A 24 -5.75 -6.74 30.74
C PRO A 24 -5.59 -5.33 30.24
N ALA A 25 -6.67 -4.73 29.81
CA ALA A 25 -6.64 -3.43 29.19
C ALA A 25 -6.15 -2.39 30.18
N ASP A 26 -5.03 -1.79 29.88
CA ASP A 26 -4.74 -0.47 30.39
C ASP A 26 -5.60 0.48 29.58
N ASP A 27 -6.61 1.05 30.18
CA ASP A 27 -7.55 1.93 29.52
C ASP A 27 -6.98 3.32 29.24
N PHE A 28 -5.68 3.42 29.06
CA PHE A 28 -5.05 4.70 28.79
C PHE A 28 -5.12 5.04 27.32
N ILE A 29 -5.67 6.20 27.05
CA ILE A 29 -5.66 6.79 25.72
C ILE A 29 -4.29 7.44 25.54
N ASP A 30 -3.52 6.90 24.59
CA ASP A 30 -2.20 7.45 24.28
C ASP A 30 -2.33 8.82 23.62
N LYS A 31 -3.20 8.90 22.65
CA LYS A 31 -3.44 10.11 21.87
C LYS A 31 -4.72 9.98 21.09
N THR A 32 -5.10 11.06 20.44
CA THR A 32 -6.15 11.02 19.42
C THR A 32 -5.53 10.85 18.05
N LEU A 33 -6.23 10.19 17.15
CA LEU A 33 -5.78 9.90 15.80
C LEU A 33 -6.83 10.31 14.79
N ASP A 34 -6.43 11.12 13.81
CA ASP A 34 -7.15 11.23 12.55
C ASP A 34 -6.48 10.29 11.55
N LEU A 35 -7.24 9.31 11.04
CA LEU A 35 -6.67 8.30 10.16
C LEU A 35 -6.06 8.91 8.89
N ASN A 36 -6.63 10.00 8.40
CA ASN A 36 -6.08 10.70 7.25
C ASN A 36 -4.66 11.22 7.53
N ASP A 37 -4.41 11.73 8.72
CA ASP A 37 -3.08 12.20 9.10
C ASP A 37 -2.07 11.06 9.16
N LEU A 38 -2.52 9.86 9.50
CA LEU A 38 -1.65 8.67 9.55
C LEU A 38 -1.26 8.19 8.16
N VAL A 39 -2.24 8.05 7.27
CA VAL A 39 -2.02 7.33 6.00
C VAL A 39 -1.73 8.26 4.83
N ILE A 40 -2.06 9.54 4.93
CA ILE A 40 -1.86 10.51 3.85
C ILE A 40 -0.80 11.53 4.27
N LYS A 41 0.45 11.28 3.88
CA LYS A 41 1.57 12.18 4.16
C LYS A 41 1.73 13.27 3.11
N HIS A 42 1.34 12.98 1.88
CA HIS A 42 1.47 13.90 0.75
C HIS A 42 0.13 13.98 0.01
N PRO A 43 -0.82 14.81 0.48
CA PRO A 43 -2.18 14.81 -0.07
C PRO A 43 -2.26 15.05 -1.58
N GLN A 44 -1.38 15.88 -2.12
CA GLN A 44 -1.40 16.18 -3.55
C GLN A 44 -0.79 15.09 -4.42
N ALA A 45 -0.10 14.12 -3.80
CA ALA A 45 0.53 13.00 -4.49
C ALA A 45 -0.11 11.66 -4.15
N THR A 46 -1.18 11.65 -3.37
CA THR A 46 -1.81 10.43 -2.87
C THR A 46 -3.11 10.14 -3.60
N PHE A 47 -3.32 8.88 -3.95
CA PHE A 47 -4.57 8.42 -4.51
C PHE A 47 -4.87 7.00 -4.04
N PHE A 48 -6.09 6.55 -4.28
CA PHE A 48 -6.54 5.22 -3.86
C PHE A 48 -6.83 4.36 -5.09
N VAL A 49 -6.54 3.07 -4.96
CA VAL A 49 -6.83 2.09 -6.01
C VAL A 49 -7.46 0.86 -5.37
N ARG A 50 -8.50 0.33 -6.00
CA ARG A 50 -9.08 -0.94 -5.58
C ARG A 50 -8.38 -2.09 -6.29
N VAL A 51 -8.05 -3.12 -5.52
CA VAL A 51 -7.34 -4.30 -6.03
C VAL A 51 -8.32 -5.26 -6.70
N SER A 52 -7.92 -5.78 -7.85
CA SER A 52 -8.56 -6.90 -8.51
C SER A 52 -7.56 -8.05 -8.63
N GLY A 53 -7.96 -9.22 -8.19
CA GLY A 53 -7.13 -10.42 -8.25
C GLY A 53 -6.24 -10.63 -7.03
N ASN A 54 -5.47 -11.71 -7.05
CA ASN A 54 -4.72 -12.21 -5.89
C ASN A 54 -3.22 -12.32 -6.15
N SER A 55 -2.67 -11.59 -7.13
CA SER A 55 -1.24 -11.70 -7.45
C SER A 55 -0.32 -11.25 -6.34
N MET A 56 -0.84 -10.54 -5.34
CA MET A 56 -0.06 -10.03 -4.20
C MET A 56 -0.55 -10.58 -2.86
N ILE A 57 -1.21 -11.72 -2.86
CA ILE A 57 -1.82 -12.28 -1.65
C ILE A 57 -0.82 -12.57 -0.53
N ASN A 58 0.39 -13.00 -0.90
CA ASN A 58 1.43 -13.28 0.10
C ASN A 58 2.04 -12.01 0.71
N ALA A 59 1.75 -10.85 0.14
CA ALA A 59 2.09 -9.56 0.74
C ALA A 59 0.96 -8.98 1.58
N GLY A 60 -0.11 -9.75 1.81
CA GLY A 60 -1.26 -9.31 2.59
C GLY A 60 -2.24 -8.45 1.81
N ILE A 61 -2.21 -8.49 0.49
CA ILE A 61 -3.10 -7.72 -0.37
C ILE A 61 -4.06 -8.68 -1.07
N LYS A 62 -5.36 -8.48 -0.85
CA LYS A 62 -6.41 -9.36 -1.36
C LYS A 62 -7.30 -8.64 -2.35
N ASP A 63 -7.97 -9.44 -3.18
CA ASP A 63 -9.02 -8.93 -4.06
C ASP A 63 -10.02 -8.08 -3.28
N GLY A 64 -10.33 -6.90 -3.82
CA GLY A 64 -11.27 -5.96 -3.19
C GLY A 64 -10.64 -4.98 -2.20
N ASP A 65 -9.39 -5.15 -1.82
CA ASP A 65 -8.70 -4.22 -0.94
C ASP A 65 -8.55 -2.85 -1.59
N ILE A 66 -8.40 -1.83 -0.75
CA ILE A 66 -8.08 -0.48 -1.19
C ILE A 66 -6.63 -0.18 -0.83
N LEU A 67 -5.88 0.28 -1.82
CA LEU A 67 -4.50 0.68 -1.64
C LEU A 67 -4.40 2.20 -1.49
N VAL A 68 -3.55 2.63 -0.58
CA VAL A 68 -3.11 4.02 -0.51
C VAL A 68 -1.79 4.12 -1.26
N ILE A 69 -1.74 4.98 -2.26
CA ILE A 69 -0.60 5.10 -3.17
C ILE A 69 -0.06 6.51 -3.12
N ASP A 70 1.25 6.62 -2.95
CA ASP A 70 1.95 7.90 -2.90
C ASP A 70 2.91 8.01 -4.09
N LYS A 71 2.64 8.95 -4.98
CA LYS A 71 3.45 9.19 -6.18
C LYS A 71 4.75 9.91 -5.87
N SER A 72 4.87 10.56 -4.73
CA SER A 72 6.05 11.34 -4.37
C SER A 72 7.19 10.48 -3.83
N LEU A 73 6.91 9.24 -3.44
CA LEU A 73 7.93 8.34 -2.92
C LEU A 73 8.75 7.72 -4.04
N GLU A 74 10.04 7.54 -3.78
CA GLU A 74 10.93 6.92 -4.74
C GLU A 74 10.69 5.41 -4.80
N PRO A 75 10.47 4.86 -6.02
CA PRO A 75 10.18 3.45 -6.19
C PRO A 75 11.46 2.61 -6.17
N VAL A 76 12.03 2.41 -4.98
CA VAL A 76 13.28 1.66 -4.80
C VAL A 76 13.02 0.17 -4.64
N GLU A 77 14.10 -0.62 -4.71
CA GLU A 77 14.12 -2.06 -4.49
C GLU A 77 13.27 -2.44 -3.27
N GLY A 78 12.43 -3.45 -3.44
CA GLY A 78 11.59 -3.99 -2.37
C GLY A 78 10.24 -3.30 -2.18
N LYS A 79 10.01 -2.15 -2.79
CA LYS A 79 8.72 -1.46 -2.69
C LYS A 79 7.67 -2.11 -3.56
N ILE A 80 6.43 -2.06 -3.10
CA ILE A 80 5.27 -2.48 -3.89
C ILE A 80 4.76 -1.24 -4.62
N VAL A 81 4.54 -1.37 -5.91
CA VAL A 81 4.17 -0.25 -6.79
C VAL A 81 3.00 -0.59 -7.67
N ILE A 82 2.31 0.46 -8.10
CA ILE A 82 1.43 0.42 -9.27
C ILE A 82 2.26 0.87 -10.46
N ALA A 83 2.32 0.07 -11.50
CA ALA A 83 3.06 0.40 -12.71
C ALA A 83 2.20 0.17 -13.94
N ASN A 84 2.41 0.99 -14.95
CA ASN A 84 1.86 0.77 -16.28
C ASN A 84 2.96 0.07 -17.10
N VAL A 85 2.71 -1.16 -17.50
CA VAL A 85 3.63 -1.96 -18.30
C VAL A 85 2.96 -2.26 -19.63
N ASP A 86 3.46 -1.67 -20.70
CA ASP A 86 2.92 -1.85 -22.05
C ASP A 86 1.41 -1.64 -22.13
N GLY A 87 0.90 -0.64 -21.42
CA GLY A 87 -0.51 -0.28 -21.39
C GLY A 87 -1.36 -0.98 -20.34
N GLU A 88 -0.79 -1.91 -19.59
CA GLU A 88 -1.51 -2.61 -18.50
C GLU A 88 -1.04 -2.13 -17.14
N PHE A 89 -1.99 -1.86 -16.24
CA PHE A 89 -1.67 -1.55 -14.87
C PHE A 89 -1.45 -2.84 -14.08
N VAL A 90 -0.32 -2.91 -13.39
CA VAL A 90 0.05 -4.05 -12.56
C VAL A 90 0.42 -3.59 -11.16
N LEU A 91 0.15 -4.46 -10.18
CA LEU A 91 0.52 -4.28 -8.79
C LEU A 91 1.59 -5.32 -8.49
N LYS A 92 2.82 -4.89 -8.26
CA LYS A 92 3.97 -5.78 -8.14
C LYS A 92 5.02 -5.20 -7.20
N ARG A 93 5.95 -6.05 -6.78
CA ARG A 93 7.12 -5.63 -6.00
C ARG A 93 8.32 -5.42 -6.90
N ILE A 94 9.03 -4.32 -6.68
CA ILE A 94 10.26 -4.03 -7.43
C ILE A 94 11.39 -4.93 -6.93
N ARG A 95 12.06 -5.59 -7.87
CA ARG A 95 13.29 -6.34 -7.63
C ARG A 95 14.34 -5.97 -8.67
N LYS A 96 15.57 -5.76 -8.21
CA LYS A 96 16.71 -5.51 -9.09
C LYS A 96 17.71 -6.64 -8.91
N LYS A 97 18.04 -7.33 -10.00
CA LYS A 97 18.98 -8.43 -10.01
C LYS A 97 19.91 -8.31 -11.21
N GLY A 98 21.23 -8.29 -10.94
CA GLY A 98 22.21 -8.25 -12.02
C GLY A 98 22.06 -7.07 -12.98
N GLY A 99 21.68 -5.90 -12.46
CA GLY A 99 21.44 -4.71 -13.28
C GLY A 99 20.11 -4.72 -14.03
N LYS A 100 19.30 -5.75 -13.82
CA LYS A 100 17.98 -5.88 -14.46
C LYS A 100 16.85 -5.55 -13.50
N LEU A 101 15.79 -4.96 -14.03
CA LEU A 101 14.59 -4.62 -13.27
C LEU A 101 13.54 -5.71 -13.48
N TYR A 102 12.99 -6.20 -12.37
CA TYR A 102 11.90 -7.15 -12.37
C TYR A 102 10.74 -6.62 -11.54
N LEU A 103 9.54 -6.96 -11.96
CA LEU A 103 8.32 -6.74 -11.19
C LEU A 103 7.80 -8.11 -10.74
N TYR A 104 7.83 -8.34 -9.42
CA TYR A 104 7.49 -9.64 -8.85
C TYR A 104 6.10 -9.65 -8.26
N PRO A 105 5.29 -10.66 -8.59
CA PRO A 105 4.09 -10.96 -7.81
C PRO A 105 4.49 -11.53 -6.45
N GLU A 106 3.61 -11.41 -5.48
CA GLU A 106 3.72 -12.09 -4.19
C GLU A 106 2.71 -13.23 -4.13
N ASN A 107 2.78 -14.10 -5.12
CA ASN A 107 1.94 -15.28 -5.28
C ASN A 107 2.64 -16.22 -6.26
N SER A 108 2.92 -17.46 -5.82
CA SER A 108 3.66 -18.44 -6.62
C SER A 108 2.93 -18.89 -7.89
N ASP A 109 1.62 -18.63 -7.99
CA ASP A 109 0.83 -18.96 -9.18
C ASP A 109 1.04 -17.96 -10.32
N PHE A 110 1.78 -16.89 -10.09
CA PHE A 110 2.05 -15.84 -11.07
C PHE A 110 3.54 -15.72 -11.32
N ASN A 111 3.90 -15.31 -12.52
CA ASN A 111 5.30 -15.18 -12.92
C ASN A 111 5.79 -13.74 -12.80
N PRO A 112 7.10 -13.55 -12.47
CA PRO A 112 7.72 -12.23 -12.53
C PRO A 112 7.74 -11.67 -13.95
N ILE A 113 7.75 -10.34 -14.04
CA ILE A 113 7.88 -9.62 -15.29
C ILE A 113 9.29 -9.00 -15.33
N GLU A 114 10.11 -9.40 -16.29
CA GLU A 114 11.37 -8.72 -16.56
C GLU A 114 11.12 -7.50 -17.43
N ILE A 115 11.58 -6.33 -16.99
CA ILE A 115 11.45 -5.11 -17.78
C ILE A 115 12.64 -5.03 -18.72
N LYS A 116 12.37 -5.28 -19.99
CA LYS A 116 13.37 -5.32 -21.04
C LYS A 116 13.39 -4.03 -21.86
N GLU A 117 14.49 -3.80 -22.55
CA GLU A 117 14.60 -2.70 -23.50
C GLU A 117 13.46 -2.80 -24.55
N GLY A 118 12.88 -1.65 -24.86
CA GLY A 118 11.74 -1.57 -25.77
C GLY A 118 10.37 -1.71 -25.10
N MET A 119 10.31 -2.16 -23.85
CA MET A 119 9.09 -2.16 -23.08
C MET A 119 8.83 -0.79 -22.46
N GLU A 120 7.57 -0.39 -22.46
CA GLU A 120 7.16 0.80 -21.72
C GLU A 120 6.86 0.39 -20.28
N CYS A 121 7.52 1.02 -19.33
CA CYS A 121 7.26 0.82 -17.91
C CYS A 121 7.26 2.17 -17.21
N GLU A 122 6.11 2.56 -16.68
CA GLU A 122 5.96 3.80 -15.92
C GLU A 122 5.45 3.45 -14.53
N ILE A 123 6.21 3.80 -13.51
CA ILE A 123 5.80 3.63 -12.11
C ILE A 123 4.87 4.78 -11.74
N TRP A 124 3.66 4.45 -11.36
CA TRP A 124 2.65 5.44 -10.99
C TRP A 124 2.72 5.84 -9.53
N GLY A 125 3.19 4.96 -8.67
CA GLY A 125 3.36 5.29 -7.27
C GLY A 125 3.69 4.08 -6.42
N VAL A 126 4.06 4.36 -5.18
CA VAL A 126 4.42 3.37 -4.17
C VAL A 126 3.23 3.11 -3.26
N VAL A 127 2.91 1.85 -3.03
CA VAL A 127 1.87 1.44 -2.08
C VAL A 127 2.39 1.64 -0.67
N THR A 128 1.69 2.44 0.12
CA THR A 128 2.08 2.74 1.50
C THR A 128 1.21 2.04 2.53
N TYR A 129 -0.06 1.84 2.22
CA TYR A 129 -1.02 1.19 3.12
C TYR A 129 -2.01 0.36 2.32
N VAL A 130 -2.54 -0.64 3.00
CA VAL A 130 -3.63 -1.47 2.48
C VAL A 130 -4.80 -1.35 3.45
N ILE A 131 -5.97 -1.06 2.92
CA ILE A 131 -7.21 -1.03 3.69
C ILE A 131 -8.02 -2.28 3.33
N HIS A 132 -8.21 -3.13 4.31
CA HIS A 132 -8.87 -4.41 4.15
C HIS A 132 -10.10 -4.49 5.07
N THR A 133 -11.25 -4.80 4.49
CA THR A 133 -12.50 -4.97 5.24
C THR A 133 -12.59 -6.39 5.75
N ILE A 134 -12.93 -6.53 7.04
CA ILE A 134 -13.08 -7.84 7.66
C ILE A 134 -14.51 -8.36 7.54
N VAL A 135 -15.48 -7.47 7.54
CA VAL A 135 -16.89 -7.84 7.45
C VAL A 135 -17.44 -7.76 6.04
#